data_72909668790b34253970cc95814ddc8a
#
_entry.id   72909668790b34253970cc95814ddc8a
#
_cell.length_a   1.000
_cell.length_b   1.000
_cell.length_c   1.000
_cell.angle_alpha   90.00
_cell.angle_beta   90.00
_cell.angle_gamma   90.00
#
_symmetry.space_group_name_H-M   'P 1'
#
loop_
_entity.id
_entity.type
_entity.pdbx_description
1 polymer ?
#
loop_
_entity_poly.entity_id
_entity_poly.type
_entity_poly.pdbx_seq_one_letter_code
_entity_poly.pdbx_strand_id
1 'polypeptide(L)'
;SAASDVYKRQMSWCCSSPTSPPAGIAISITCIGEARKEDIVYRNGAKDTDLICVTGDLGAAYMGLQLLEREKSVYYQQVDEARKKNDKRALEELKGFQPDFAGKEYLLQRQLQTEARGDIITRFRELNIRPTAMMDISDGLSSELMHICEQSHCGCRVYEKNIPIDYQTAVMAEEFNMNLTTCAMNGGEDYELLFTVPIGDHAKIEEMEGVKQIGYITQENLGKFLITRDGQEFELKAQGWNPLKD
;
A
#
# COMPACT_ATOMS: atom_id res chain seq x y z
N SER A 1 1.08 -31.21 -5.42
CA SER A 1 -0.37 -31.39 -5.33
C SER A 1 -0.91 -31.24 -3.88
N ALA A 2 -0.16 -31.57 -2.83
CA ALA A 2 -0.64 -31.42 -1.45
C ALA A 2 -0.62 -29.96 -0.94
N ALA A 3 0.29 -29.12 -1.41
CA ALA A 3 0.39 -27.72 -0.95
C ALA A 3 -0.72 -26.80 -1.50
N SER A 4 -1.28 -27.11 -2.68
CA SER A 4 -2.42 -26.34 -3.24
C SER A 4 -3.75 -26.66 -2.56
N ASP A 5 -3.87 -27.83 -1.92
CA ASP A 5 -5.08 -28.23 -1.20
C ASP A 5 -5.15 -27.66 0.21
N VAL A 6 -4.01 -27.38 0.85
CA VAL A 6 -3.96 -26.74 2.17
C VAL A 6 -4.40 -25.27 2.08
N TYR A 7 -4.02 -24.58 1.03
CA TYR A 7 -4.42 -23.17 0.82
C TYR A 7 -5.93 -22.97 0.55
N LYS A 8 -6.61 -24.01 0.07
CA LYS A 8 -8.06 -23.97 -0.20
C LYS A 8 -8.94 -24.39 0.98
N ARG A 9 -8.38 -24.94 2.04
CA ARG A 9 -9.18 -25.66 3.05
C ARG A 9 -9.52 -24.91 4.32
N GLN A 10 -8.92 -23.78 4.64
CA GLN A 10 -9.24 -23.11 5.93
C GLN A 10 -9.15 -21.58 5.88
N MET A 11 -10.00 -20.95 5.07
CA MET A 11 -10.52 -19.66 5.47
C MET A 11 -11.79 -19.91 6.28
N SER A 12 -11.64 -20.09 7.58
CA SER A 12 -12.77 -20.02 8.51
C SER A 12 -13.03 -18.55 8.81
N TRP A 13 -14.04 -17.98 8.19
CA TRP A 13 -14.50 -16.63 8.49
C TRP A 13 -15.24 -16.67 9.83
N CYS A 14 -14.61 -16.20 10.88
CA CYS A 14 -15.30 -15.89 12.13
C CYS A 14 -15.73 -14.41 12.07
N CYS A 15 -16.92 -14.13 11.54
CA CYS A 15 -17.55 -12.84 11.75
C CYS A 15 -17.98 -12.76 13.23
N SER A 16 -17.29 -11.98 14.04
CA SER A 16 -17.85 -11.49 15.28
C SER A 16 -19.00 -10.54 14.96
N SER A 17 -20.10 -10.64 15.71
CA SER A 17 -21.30 -9.80 15.52
C SER A 17 -20.91 -8.33 15.39
N PRO A 18 -21.50 -7.56 14.45
CA PRO A 18 -21.24 -6.14 14.34
C PRO A 18 -21.66 -5.46 15.64
N THR A 19 -20.70 -4.93 16.35
CA THR A 19 -20.98 -3.98 17.44
C THR A 19 -21.16 -2.61 16.82
N SER A 20 -22.22 -1.92 17.15
CA SER A 20 -22.43 -0.53 16.76
C SER A 20 -21.95 0.39 17.88
N PRO A 21 -20.66 0.77 17.92
CA PRO A 21 -20.20 1.78 18.86
C PRO A 21 -20.82 3.14 18.47
N PRO A 22 -20.83 4.13 19.36
CA PRO A 22 -21.35 5.47 19.06
C PRO A 22 -20.71 6.13 17.83
N ALA A 23 -19.55 5.66 17.40
CA ALA A 23 -18.75 6.21 16.29
C ALA A 23 -18.94 5.46 14.95
N GLY A 24 -19.80 4.43 14.83
CA GLY A 24 -20.02 3.70 13.57
C GLY A 24 -19.98 2.17 13.71
N ILE A 25 -19.69 1.49 12.59
CA ILE A 25 -19.63 0.02 12.52
C ILE A 25 -18.18 -0.41 12.70
N ALA A 26 -17.90 -1.31 13.65
CA ALA A 26 -16.60 -1.98 13.79
C ALA A 26 -16.71 -3.41 13.25
N ILE A 27 -15.81 -3.78 12.35
CA ILE A 27 -15.71 -5.13 11.77
C ILE A 27 -14.34 -5.69 12.16
N SER A 28 -14.31 -6.88 12.77
CA SER A 28 -13.08 -7.60 13.06
C SER A 28 -13.05 -8.91 12.28
N ILE A 29 -11.97 -9.13 11.55
CA ILE A 29 -11.75 -10.34 10.76
C ILE A 29 -10.47 -11.01 11.25
N THR A 30 -10.55 -12.30 11.59
CA THR A 30 -9.41 -13.10 12.01
C THR A 30 -9.15 -14.18 10.95
N CYS A 31 -7.94 -14.18 10.38
CA CYS A 31 -7.48 -15.21 9.46
C CYS A 31 -6.50 -16.13 10.17
N ILE A 32 -6.72 -17.45 10.07
CA ILE A 32 -5.84 -18.48 10.61
C ILE A 32 -5.36 -19.34 9.45
N GLY A 33 -4.03 -19.54 9.35
CA GLY A 33 -3.41 -20.36 8.33
C GLY A 33 -2.28 -21.21 8.88
N GLU A 34 -1.86 -22.22 8.12
CA GLU A 34 -0.74 -23.08 8.42
C GLU A 34 0.27 -23.07 7.26
N ALA A 35 1.56 -22.97 7.57
CA ALA A 35 2.64 -23.03 6.61
C ALA A 35 3.81 -23.82 7.18
N ARG A 36 4.64 -24.43 6.31
CA ARG A 36 5.90 -25.02 6.73
C ARG A 36 6.84 -23.91 7.20
N LYS A 37 7.58 -24.16 8.27
CA LYS A 37 8.47 -23.14 8.87
C LYS A 37 9.51 -22.59 7.87
N GLU A 38 10.00 -23.43 6.97
CA GLU A 38 10.92 -23.02 5.91
C GLU A 38 10.30 -22.12 4.83
N ASP A 39 8.98 -22.11 4.69
CA ASP A 39 8.27 -21.29 3.70
C ASP A 39 7.87 -19.91 4.24
N ILE A 40 8.06 -19.68 5.53
CA ILE A 40 7.71 -18.40 6.16
C ILE A 40 8.79 -17.37 5.84
N VAL A 41 8.39 -16.23 5.30
CA VAL A 41 9.23 -15.05 5.13
C VAL A 41 8.83 -14.01 6.18
N TYR A 42 9.81 -13.53 6.93
CA TYR A 42 9.60 -12.56 8.00
C TYR A 42 9.91 -11.15 7.53
N ARG A 43 9.57 -10.14 8.34
CA ARG A 43 9.98 -8.74 8.12
C ARG A 43 11.47 -8.51 8.37
N ASN A 44 12.11 -9.39 9.14
CA ASN A 44 13.55 -9.38 9.43
C ASN A 44 14.27 -10.39 8.53
N GLY A 45 15.51 -10.11 8.22
CA GLY A 45 16.36 -11.00 7.43
C GLY A 45 16.92 -10.37 6.15
N ALA A 46 16.59 -9.10 5.87
CA ALA A 46 17.23 -8.33 4.83
C ALA A 46 18.75 -8.19 5.11
N LYS A 47 19.55 -8.28 4.07
CA LYS A 47 21.03 -8.28 4.16
C LYS A 47 21.61 -7.17 3.31
N ASP A 48 22.81 -6.71 3.68
CA ASP A 48 23.58 -5.78 2.87
C ASP A 48 23.69 -6.27 1.42
N THR A 49 23.46 -5.37 0.47
CA THR A 49 23.37 -5.60 -0.98
C THR A 49 22.11 -6.30 -1.50
N ASP A 50 21.17 -6.71 -0.65
CA ASP A 50 19.89 -7.20 -1.13
C ASP A 50 19.16 -6.12 -1.93
N LEU A 51 18.49 -6.54 -3.00
CA LEU A 51 17.62 -5.67 -3.79
C LEU A 51 16.30 -5.43 -3.04
N ILE A 52 15.81 -4.19 -3.07
CA ILE A 52 14.49 -3.82 -2.56
C ILE A 52 13.53 -3.79 -3.75
N CYS A 53 12.46 -4.55 -3.64
CA CYS A 53 11.46 -4.70 -4.69
C CYS A 53 10.06 -4.43 -4.14
N VAL A 54 9.20 -3.89 -5.01
CA VAL A 54 7.75 -3.73 -4.74
C VAL A 54 6.95 -4.35 -5.87
N THR A 55 5.74 -4.78 -5.55
CA THR A 55 4.75 -5.21 -6.54
C THR A 55 3.85 -4.06 -6.95
N GLY A 56 3.21 -4.17 -8.11
CA GLY A 56 2.22 -3.21 -8.61
C GLY A 56 2.74 -1.79 -8.71
N ASP A 57 1.90 -0.84 -8.36
CA ASP A 57 2.19 0.59 -8.26
C ASP A 57 1.67 1.16 -6.94
N LEU A 58 2.16 2.34 -6.56
CA LEU A 58 1.97 2.91 -5.23
C LEU A 58 1.29 4.28 -5.29
N GLY A 59 0.54 4.59 -4.23
CA GLY A 59 -0.16 5.86 -4.04
C GLY A 59 -1.54 5.92 -4.70
N ALA A 60 -1.93 4.92 -5.48
CA ALA A 60 -3.24 4.89 -6.15
C ALA A 60 -4.40 4.77 -5.15
N ALA A 61 -4.25 3.92 -4.14
CA ALA A 61 -5.25 3.79 -3.08
C ALA A 61 -5.44 5.11 -2.32
N TYR A 62 -4.37 5.76 -1.95
CA TYR A 62 -4.43 7.06 -1.29
C TYR A 62 -5.12 8.13 -2.15
N MET A 63 -4.84 8.18 -3.47
CA MET A 63 -5.54 9.10 -4.37
C MET A 63 -7.02 8.77 -4.51
N GLY A 64 -7.38 7.49 -4.50
CA GLY A 64 -8.77 7.04 -4.44
C GLY A 64 -9.50 7.51 -3.18
N LEU A 65 -8.83 7.42 -2.01
CA LEU A 65 -9.35 7.96 -0.75
C LEU A 65 -9.56 9.48 -0.82
N GLN A 66 -8.57 10.24 -1.31
CA GLN A 66 -8.67 11.70 -1.45
C GLN A 66 -9.83 12.10 -2.36
N LEU A 67 -10.04 11.35 -3.45
CA LEU A 67 -11.19 11.55 -4.34
C LEU A 67 -12.52 11.35 -3.61
N LEU A 68 -12.67 10.25 -2.88
CA LEU A 68 -13.88 9.96 -2.10
C LEU A 68 -14.15 11.02 -1.02
N GLU A 69 -13.12 11.46 -0.30
CA GLU A 69 -13.26 12.49 0.73
C GLU A 69 -13.61 13.87 0.13
N ARG A 70 -13.07 14.21 -1.05
CA ARG A 70 -13.48 15.42 -1.78
C ARG A 70 -14.96 15.40 -2.12
N GLU A 71 -15.43 14.34 -2.76
CA GLU A 71 -16.84 14.23 -3.17
C GLU A 71 -17.79 14.26 -1.95
N LYS A 72 -17.41 13.58 -0.89
CA LYS A 72 -18.11 13.62 0.39
C LYS A 72 -18.16 15.05 0.97
N SER A 73 -17.07 15.79 0.93
CA SER A 73 -16.99 17.17 1.41
C SER A 73 -17.90 18.09 0.59
N VAL A 74 -17.88 17.95 -0.74
CA VAL A 74 -18.76 18.70 -1.65
C VAL A 74 -20.24 18.43 -1.33
N TYR A 75 -20.60 17.16 -1.16
CA TYR A 75 -21.97 16.77 -0.78
C TYR A 75 -22.41 17.44 0.53
N TYR A 76 -21.59 17.34 1.59
CA TYR A 76 -21.95 17.95 2.88
C TYR A 76 -22.03 19.47 2.82
N GLN A 77 -21.17 20.13 2.08
CA GLN A 77 -21.25 21.58 1.87
C GLN A 77 -22.58 21.98 1.21
N GLN A 78 -23.00 21.27 0.16
CA GLN A 78 -24.28 21.52 -0.50
C GLN A 78 -25.47 21.26 0.44
N VAL A 79 -25.44 20.21 1.24
CA VAL A 79 -26.47 19.93 2.25
C VAL A 79 -26.54 21.04 3.29
N ASP A 80 -25.41 21.52 3.79
CA ASP A 80 -25.39 22.59 4.79
C ASP A 80 -25.87 23.94 4.23
N GLU A 81 -25.52 24.25 2.98
CA GLU A 81 -26.04 25.43 2.30
C GLU A 81 -27.56 25.37 2.11
N ALA A 82 -28.08 24.23 1.65
CA ALA A 82 -29.51 24.04 1.47
C ALA A 82 -30.28 24.13 2.82
N ARG A 83 -29.71 23.62 3.89
CA ARG A 83 -30.24 23.75 5.26
C ARG A 83 -30.25 25.20 5.73
N LYS A 84 -29.16 25.96 5.54
CA LYS A 84 -29.07 27.38 5.90
C LYS A 84 -30.09 28.23 5.15
N LYS A 85 -30.36 27.91 3.89
CA LYS A 85 -31.36 28.59 3.04
C LYS A 85 -32.78 28.06 3.26
N ASN A 86 -32.97 27.04 4.10
CA ASN A 86 -34.24 26.31 4.32
C ASN A 86 -34.87 25.82 3.01
N ASP A 87 -34.03 25.43 2.03
CA ASP A 87 -34.44 24.96 0.73
C ASP A 87 -34.72 23.46 0.74
N LYS A 88 -36.00 23.13 0.97
CA LYS A 88 -36.46 21.75 1.03
C LYS A 88 -36.33 21.01 -0.30
N ARG A 89 -36.46 21.74 -1.43
CA ARG A 89 -36.34 21.15 -2.76
C ARG A 89 -34.91 20.71 -3.04
N ALA A 90 -33.92 21.58 -2.77
CA ALA A 90 -32.51 21.24 -2.90
C ALA A 90 -32.13 20.06 -1.99
N LEU A 91 -32.64 20.00 -0.75
CA LEU A 91 -32.42 18.86 0.14
C LEU A 91 -33.00 17.54 -0.39
N GLU A 92 -34.09 17.56 -1.09
CA GLU A 92 -34.69 16.37 -1.69
C GLU A 92 -33.89 15.91 -2.93
N GLU A 93 -33.45 16.85 -3.77
CA GLU A 93 -32.58 16.59 -4.93
C GLU A 93 -31.26 15.99 -4.49
N LEU A 94 -30.65 16.45 -3.39
CA LEU A 94 -29.40 15.93 -2.84
C LEU A 94 -29.49 14.48 -2.30
N LYS A 95 -30.70 13.97 -2.00
CA LYS A 95 -30.85 12.55 -1.65
C LYS A 95 -30.51 11.60 -2.80
N GLY A 96 -30.67 12.07 -4.03
CA GLY A 96 -30.31 11.33 -5.25
C GLY A 96 -28.91 11.66 -5.79
N PHE A 97 -28.12 12.44 -5.06
CA PHE A 97 -26.79 12.82 -5.48
C PHE A 97 -25.91 11.58 -5.71
N GLN A 98 -25.31 11.52 -6.89
CA GLN A 98 -24.29 10.53 -7.21
C GLN A 98 -23.07 11.29 -7.73
N PRO A 99 -21.90 11.11 -7.09
CA PRO A 99 -20.69 11.70 -7.59
C PRO A 99 -20.30 11.13 -8.96
N ASP A 100 -19.66 11.95 -9.79
CA ASP A 100 -19.15 11.50 -11.08
C ASP A 100 -17.71 10.99 -10.91
N PHE A 101 -17.56 9.68 -11.07
CA PHE A 101 -16.28 8.99 -11.01
C PHE A 101 -15.79 8.50 -12.39
N ALA A 102 -16.40 8.96 -13.48
CA ALA A 102 -16.02 8.53 -14.81
C ALA A 102 -14.53 8.79 -15.09
N GLY A 103 -13.83 7.76 -15.56
CA GLY A 103 -12.39 7.79 -15.84
C GLY A 103 -11.50 7.73 -14.58
N LYS A 104 -12.07 7.47 -13.40
CA LYS A 104 -11.34 7.34 -12.12
C LYS A 104 -11.54 5.98 -11.47
N GLU A 105 -12.06 5.03 -12.23
CA GLU A 105 -12.42 3.68 -11.77
C GLU A 105 -11.21 2.95 -11.19
N TYR A 106 -10.04 3.12 -11.80
CA TYR A 106 -8.81 2.51 -11.33
C TYR A 106 -8.46 2.93 -9.89
N LEU A 107 -8.47 4.24 -9.60
CA LEU A 107 -8.15 4.76 -8.27
C LEU A 107 -9.14 4.26 -7.21
N LEU A 108 -10.43 4.21 -7.57
CA LEU A 108 -11.46 3.67 -6.69
C LEU A 108 -11.30 2.18 -6.45
N GLN A 109 -10.96 1.42 -7.49
CA GLN A 109 -10.68 -0.02 -7.36
C GLN A 109 -9.49 -0.25 -6.43
N ARG A 110 -8.42 0.51 -6.59
CA ARG A 110 -7.23 0.39 -5.73
C ARG A 110 -7.53 0.67 -4.25
N GLN A 111 -8.44 1.61 -3.96
CA GLN A 111 -8.86 1.92 -2.58
C GLN A 111 -9.90 0.95 -2.02
N LEU A 112 -10.87 0.51 -2.83
CA LEU A 112 -12.06 -0.19 -2.32
C LEU A 112 -12.02 -1.71 -2.55
N GLN A 113 -11.17 -2.20 -3.45
CA GLN A 113 -11.12 -3.60 -3.89
C GLN A 113 -9.68 -4.07 -4.04
N THR A 114 -8.88 -3.89 -2.98
CA THR A 114 -7.50 -4.38 -2.94
C THR A 114 -7.45 -5.90 -3.03
N GLU A 115 -6.52 -6.43 -3.80
CA GLU A 115 -6.33 -7.86 -4.01
C GLU A 115 -5.05 -8.35 -3.35
N ALA A 116 -5.13 -9.50 -2.66
CA ALA A 116 -3.94 -10.13 -2.10
C ALA A 116 -3.03 -10.67 -3.23
N ARG A 117 -1.75 -10.32 -3.19
CA ARG A 117 -0.75 -10.67 -4.23
C ARG A 117 -0.30 -12.15 -4.17
N GLY A 118 -1.26 -13.07 -4.14
CA GLY A 118 -1.01 -14.50 -4.21
C GLY A 118 -0.40 -14.96 -5.55
N ASP A 119 -0.63 -14.22 -6.63
CA ASP A 119 0.01 -14.37 -7.92
C ASP A 119 1.54 -14.31 -7.82
N ILE A 120 2.05 -13.29 -7.13
CA ILE A 120 3.50 -13.09 -6.91
C ILE A 120 4.11 -14.20 -6.06
N ILE A 121 3.41 -14.64 -5.02
CA ILE A 121 3.87 -15.77 -4.20
C ILE A 121 3.97 -17.07 -5.01
N THR A 122 3.05 -17.28 -5.94
CA THR A 122 3.12 -18.41 -6.87
C THR A 122 4.33 -18.28 -7.79
N ARG A 123 4.56 -17.09 -8.33
CA ARG A 123 5.69 -16.82 -9.21
C ARG A 123 7.05 -16.97 -8.53
N PHE A 124 7.18 -16.59 -7.26
CA PHE A 124 8.39 -16.85 -6.47
C PHE A 124 8.74 -18.34 -6.42
N ARG A 125 7.72 -19.20 -6.23
CA ARG A 125 7.94 -20.65 -6.20
C ARG A 125 8.39 -21.20 -7.56
N GLU A 126 7.77 -20.75 -8.65
CA GLU A 126 8.11 -21.16 -10.02
C GLU A 126 9.55 -20.78 -10.39
N LEU A 127 10.00 -19.58 -10.03
CA LEU A 127 11.33 -19.07 -10.30
C LEU A 127 12.37 -19.46 -9.25
N ASN A 128 11.95 -20.21 -8.21
CA ASN A 128 12.79 -20.54 -7.07
C ASN A 128 13.46 -19.28 -6.47
N ILE A 129 12.65 -18.25 -6.26
CA ILE A 129 13.04 -17.02 -5.55
C ILE A 129 12.58 -17.15 -4.11
N ARG A 130 13.47 -16.83 -3.17
CA ARG A 130 13.12 -16.76 -1.75
C ARG A 130 13.48 -15.37 -1.22
N PRO A 131 12.49 -14.52 -0.95
CA PRO A 131 12.72 -13.23 -0.33
C PRO A 131 13.44 -13.39 1.02
N THR A 132 14.34 -12.48 1.33
CA THR A 132 15.07 -12.42 2.60
C THR A 132 14.24 -11.74 3.68
N ALA A 133 13.45 -10.72 3.30
CA ALA A 133 12.41 -10.11 4.15
C ALA A 133 11.20 -9.73 3.27
N MET A 134 10.01 -9.70 3.86
CA MET A 134 8.77 -9.34 3.15
C MET A 134 7.69 -8.85 4.09
N MET A 135 6.92 -7.86 3.64
CA MET A 135 5.67 -7.40 4.27
C MET A 135 4.78 -6.72 3.23
N ASP A 136 3.53 -6.48 3.58
CA ASP A 136 2.59 -5.66 2.79
C ASP A 136 2.85 -4.17 3.02
N ILE A 137 2.39 -3.33 2.08
CA ILE A 137 2.44 -1.87 2.17
C ILE A 137 1.05 -1.38 2.58
N SER A 138 0.85 -1.19 3.88
CA SER A 138 -0.40 -0.74 4.48
C SER A 138 -0.35 0.72 4.96
N ASP A 139 0.74 1.13 5.58
CA ASP A 139 0.90 2.49 6.15
C ASP A 139 1.73 3.41 5.25
N GLY A 140 2.18 2.91 4.11
CA GLY A 140 3.00 3.59 3.11
C GLY A 140 4.43 3.07 3.05
N LEU A 141 5.01 3.12 1.85
CA LEU A 141 6.33 2.54 1.56
C LEU A 141 7.42 2.97 2.56
N SER A 142 7.42 4.23 2.99
CA SER A 142 8.40 4.74 3.96
C SER A 142 8.32 4.02 5.30
N SER A 143 7.12 3.75 5.79
CA SER A 143 6.87 3.06 7.06
C SER A 143 7.38 1.62 7.02
N GLU A 144 7.00 0.89 5.99
CA GLU A 144 7.36 -0.52 5.82
C GLU A 144 8.86 -0.71 5.57
N LEU A 145 9.50 0.20 4.82
CA LEU A 145 10.97 0.23 4.68
C LEU A 145 11.65 0.43 6.03
N MET A 146 11.14 1.33 6.85
CA MET A 146 11.67 1.55 8.20
C MET A 146 11.54 0.28 9.05
N HIS A 147 10.39 -0.41 8.99
CA HIS A 147 10.17 -1.66 9.71
C HIS A 147 11.13 -2.78 9.28
N ILE A 148 11.32 -2.98 7.96
CA ILE A 148 12.29 -3.97 7.47
C ILE A 148 13.70 -3.60 7.94
N CYS A 149 14.10 -2.34 7.79
CA CYS A 149 15.44 -1.89 8.15
C CYS A 149 15.71 -2.01 9.66
N GLU A 150 14.76 -1.63 10.50
CA GLU A 150 14.89 -1.72 11.97
C GLU A 150 14.99 -3.17 12.44
N GLN A 151 14.12 -4.05 11.93
CA GLN A 151 14.11 -5.44 12.32
C GLN A 151 15.27 -6.26 11.73
N SER A 152 15.87 -5.78 10.63
CA SER A 152 17.04 -6.40 9.99
C SER A 152 18.37 -5.76 10.39
N HIS A 153 18.37 -4.70 11.19
CA HIS A 153 19.56 -3.92 11.57
C HIS A 153 20.37 -3.46 10.35
N CYS A 154 19.70 -2.80 9.41
CA CYS A 154 20.29 -2.37 8.15
C CYS A 154 19.83 -0.95 7.75
N GLY A 155 20.54 -0.37 6.78
CA GLY A 155 20.13 0.84 6.08
C GLY A 155 19.53 0.52 4.71
N CYS A 156 19.11 1.55 3.98
CA CYS A 156 18.65 1.38 2.61
C CYS A 156 18.89 2.62 1.75
N ARG A 157 18.91 2.39 0.43
CA ARG A 157 18.85 3.43 -0.60
C ARG A 157 17.69 3.11 -1.53
N VAL A 158 16.72 4.03 -1.63
CA VAL A 158 15.56 3.92 -2.52
C VAL A 158 15.64 5.02 -3.55
N TYR A 159 15.44 4.70 -4.82
CA TYR A 159 15.51 5.65 -5.92
C TYR A 159 14.09 6.11 -6.30
N GLU A 160 13.80 7.38 -6.14
CA GLU A 160 12.52 8.00 -6.51
C GLU A 160 12.10 7.65 -7.94
N LYS A 161 13.04 7.67 -8.88
CA LYS A 161 12.76 7.39 -10.30
C LYS A 161 12.29 5.96 -10.58
N ASN A 162 12.55 5.04 -9.63
CA ASN A 162 12.24 3.62 -9.78
C ASN A 162 10.92 3.24 -9.07
N ILE A 163 10.34 4.14 -8.27
CA ILE A 163 9.07 3.89 -7.60
C ILE A 163 7.98 3.80 -8.67
N PRO A 164 7.28 2.67 -8.78
CA PRO A 164 6.22 2.52 -9.75
C PRO A 164 5.00 3.34 -9.33
N ILE A 165 4.53 4.19 -10.23
CA ILE A 165 3.34 5.04 -10.03
C ILE A 165 2.54 5.04 -11.32
N ASP A 166 1.25 4.71 -11.21
CA ASP A 166 0.36 4.73 -12.37
C ASP A 166 0.08 6.16 -12.86
N TYR A 167 -0.17 6.28 -14.17
CA TYR A 167 -0.47 7.57 -14.80
C TYR A 167 -1.70 8.25 -14.20
N GLN A 168 -2.77 7.50 -13.88
CA GLN A 168 -3.97 8.07 -13.28
C GLN A 168 -3.70 8.62 -11.88
N THR A 169 -2.82 7.96 -11.11
CA THR A 169 -2.34 8.45 -9.82
C THR A 169 -1.60 9.79 -9.97
N ALA A 170 -0.73 9.90 -10.98
CA ALA A 170 0.01 11.13 -11.25
C ALA A 170 -0.91 12.29 -11.66
N VAL A 171 -1.86 12.04 -12.55
CA VAL A 171 -2.86 13.05 -12.97
C VAL A 171 -3.70 13.52 -11.78
N MET A 172 -4.15 12.59 -10.92
CA MET A 172 -4.95 12.94 -9.75
C MET A 172 -4.14 13.73 -8.70
N ALA A 173 -2.88 13.36 -8.48
CA ALA A 173 -2.01 14.11 -7.57
C ALA A 173 -1.80 15.55 -8.07
N GLU A 174 -1.64 15.76 -9.38
CA GLU A 174 -1.57 17.08 -9.97
C GLU A 174 -2.89 17.86 -9.81
N GLU A 175 -4.05 17.24 -10.07
CA GLU A 175 -5.38 17.85 -9.87
C GLU A 175 -5.58 18.32 -8.42
N PHE A 176 -5.07 17.56 -7.45
CA PHE A 176 -5.13 17.91 -6.02
C PHE A 176 -3.98 18.80 -5.55
N ASN A 177 -3.05 19.19 -6.43
CA ASN A 177 -1.84 19.93 -6.08
C ASN A 177 -1.01 19.25 -4.97
N MET A 178 -0.91 17.94 -5.05
CA MET A 178 -0.18 17.09 -4.10
C MET A 178 1.16 16.63 -4.70
N ASN A 179 2.17 16.48 -3.84
CA ASN A 179 3.45 15.93 -4.27
C ASN A 179 3.33 14.43 -4.52
N LEU A 180 3.54 14.01 -5.77
CA LEU A 180 3.37 12.63 -6.23
C LEU A 180 4.24 11.62 -5.46
N THR A 181 5.51 11.96 -5.25
CA THR A 181 6.45 11.10 -4.51
C THR A 181 6.00 10.94 -3.07
N THR A 182 5.51 12.00 -2.43
CA THR A 182 4.95 11.92 -1.08
C THR A 182 3.72 11.01 -1.03
N CYS A 183 2.84 11.08 -2.02
CA CYS A 183 1.67 10.18 -2.11
C CYS A 183 2.09 8.72 -2.20
N ALA A 184 3.07 8.38 -3.05
CA ALA A 184 3.55 7.01 -3.21
C ALA A 184 4.35 6.51 -1.99
N MET A 185 5.08 7.40 -1.30
CA MET A 185 5.91 7.02 -0.15
C MET A 185 5.12 6.89 1.16
N ASN A 186 4.07 7.70 1.34
CA ASN A 186 3.37 7.83 2.63
C ASN A 186 1.85 7.67 2.53
N GLY A 187 1.32 7.34 1.35
CA GLY A 187 -0.13 7.27 1.13
C GLY A 187 -0.82 6.10 1.84
N GLY A 188 -0.17 4.96 1.88
CA GLY A 188 -0.72 3.74 2.47
C GLY A 188 -1.91 3.13 1.71
N GLU A 189 -2.45 2.05 2.28
CA GLU A 189 -3.62 1.30 1.79
C GLU A 189 -3.43 0.64 0.39
N ASP A 190 -2.20 0.61 -0.14
CA ASP A 190 -1.92 -0.01 -1.43
C ASP A 190 -1.96 -1.55 -1.37
N TYR A 191 -1.62 -2.15 -0.22
CA TYR A 191 -1.57 -3.60 0.03
C TYR A 191 -0.76 -4.39 -1.02
N GLU A 192 0.21 -3.71 -1.62
CA GLU A 192 1.24 -4.33 -2.44
C GLU A 192 2.32 -4.96 -1.54
N LEU A 193 3.15 -5.84 -2.10
CA LEU A 193 4.25 -6.45 -1.35
C LEU A 193 5.52 -5.63 -1.48
N LEU A 194 6.14 -5.31 -0.33
CA LEU A 194 7.52 -4.86 -0.22
C LEU A 194 8.36 -6.07 0.21
N PHE A 195 9.43 -6.36 -0.54
CA PHE A 195 10.29 -7.49 -0.22
C PHE A 195 11.74 -7.23 -0.63
N THR A 196 12.65 -8.01 -0.03
CA THR A 196 14.07 -7.98 -0.37
C THR A 196 14.52 -9.35 -0.88
N VAL A 197 15.44 -9.34 -1.86
CA VAL A 197 16.03 -10.56 -2.43
C VAL A 197 17.52 -10.38 -2.62
N PRO A 198 18.32 -11.48 -2.57
CA PRO A 198 19.74 -11.41 -2.89
C PRO A 198 19.97 -10.84 -4.28
N ILE A 199 21.03 -10.05 -4.46
CA ILE A 199 21.41 -9.46 -5.75
C ILE A 199 21.58 -10.52 -6.86
N GLY A 200 21.91 -11.76 -6.50
CA GLY A 200 22.02 -12.87 -7.44
C GLY A 200 20.71 -13.23 -8.14
N ASP A 201 19.55 -12.85 -7.58
CA ASP A 201 18.25 -13.08 -8.18
C ASP A 201 17.75 -11.93 -9.07
N HIS A 202 18.59 -10.89 -9.31
CA HIS A 202 18.24 -9.71 -10.12
C HIS A 202 17.62 -10.08 -11.47
N ALA A 203 18.26 -10.97 -12.25
CA ALA A 203 17.76 -11.36 -13.57
C ALA A 203 16.35 -11.99 -13.49
N LYS A 204 16.07 -12.79 -12.46
CA LYS A 204 14.76 -13.38 -12.24
C LYS A 204 13.70 -12.34 -11.88
N ILE A 205 14.09 -11.33 -11.10
CA ILE A 205 13.19 -10.21 -10.74
C ILE A 205 12.84 -9.38 -11.97
N GLU A 206 13.79 -9.14 -12.88
CA GLU A 206 13.53 -8.42 -14.14
C GLU A 206 12.53 -9.14 -15.06
N GLU A 207 12.46 -10.48 -14.98
CA GLU A 207 11.49 -11.29 -15.72
C GLU A 207 10.08 -11.30 -15.10
N MET A 208 9.92 -10.77 -13.89
CA MET A 208 8.63 -10.76 -13.18
C MET A 208 7.81 -9.54 -13.57
N GLU A 209 6.73 -9.77 -14.29
CA GLU A 209 5.73 -8.74 -14.58
C GLU A 209 5.09 -8.24 -13.27
N GLY A 210 4.87 -6.93 -13.18
CA GLY A 210 4.26 -6.31 -12.00
C GLY A 210 5.18 -6.23 -10.76
N VAL A 211 6.49 -6.48 -10.92
CA VAL A 211 7.51 -6.30 -9.88
C VAL A 211 8.51 -5.25 -10.33
N LYS A 212 8.89 -4.35 -9.41
CA LYS A 212 9.88 -3.31 -9.68
C LYS A 212 10.94 -3.26 -8.61
N GLN A 213 12.21 -3.31 -9.02
CA GLN A 213 13.33 -2.97 -8.14
C GLN A 213 13.37 -1.46 -7.93
N ILE A 214 13.28 -1.04 -6.66
CA ILE A 214 13.25 0.38 -6.29
C ILE A 214 14.53 0.84 -5.58
N GLY A 215 15.37 -0.08 -5.12
CA GLY A 215 16.55 0.26 -4.36
C GLY A 215 17.35 -0.95 -3.91
N TYR A 216 18.15 -0.77 -2.86
CA TYR A 216 18.95 -1.84 -2.25
C TYR A 216 19.19 -1.57 -0.76
N ILE A 217 19.46 -2.65 -0.04
CA ILE A 217 19.82 -2.65 1.38
C ILE A 217 21.29 -2.30 1.55
N THR A 218 21.59 -1.53 2.59
CA THR A 218 22.93 -1.12 2.98
C THR A 218 23.21 -1.46 4.44
N GLN A 219 24.45 -1.25 4.88
CA GLN A 219 24.81 -1.34 6.29
C GLN A 219 24.05 -0.30 7.11
N GLU A 220 23.73 -0.62 8.35
CA GLU A 220 22.92 0.22 9.26
C GLU A 220 23.51 1.63 9.44
N ASN A 221 24.84 1.72 9.59
CA ASN A 221 25.58 2.98 9.79
C ASN A 221 25.50 3.95 8.59
N LEU A 222 25.07 3.47 7.42
CA LEU A 222 24.89 4.31 6.24
C LEU A 222 23.50 4.99 6.20
N GLY A 223 22.61 4.69 7.17
CA GLY A 223 21.30 5.30 7.27
C GLY A 223 20.30 4.83 6.21
N LYS A 224 19.13 5.48 6.16
CA LYS A 224 17.99 5.12 5.33
C LYS A 224 17.59 6.34 4.49
N PHE A 225 17.73 6.28 3.17
CA PHE A 225 17.59 7.46 2.32
C PHE A 225 16.76 7.20 1.05
N LEU A 226 15.99 8.21 0.67
CA LEU A 226 15.42 8.37 -0.65
C LEU A 226 16.40 9.18 -1.52
N ILE A 227 16.75 8.65 -2.67
CA ILE A 227 17.56 9.34 -3.68
C ILE A 227 16.60 9.93 -4.72
N THR A 228 16.51 11.24 -4.78
CA THR A 228 15.64 11.95 -5.71
C THR A 228 16.16 11.89 -7.15
N ARG A 229 15.35 12.31 -8.11
CA ARG A 229 15.72 12.31 -9.53
C ARG A 229 16.90 13.20 -9.86
N ASP A 230 17.13 14.26 -9.09
CA ASP A 230 18.28 15.16 -9.17
C ASP A 230 19.49 14.70 -8.34
N GLY A 231 19.40 13.52 -7.69
CA GLY A 231 20.49 12.90 -6.94
C GLY A 231 20.67 13.40 -5.52
N GLN A 232 19.72 14.16 -4.97
CA GLN A 232 19.73 14.55 -3.54
C GLN A 232 19.33 13.38 -2.67
N GLU A 233 19.91 13.31 -1.46
CA GLU A 233 19.56 12.31 -0.45
C GLU A 233 18.67 12.91 0.61
N PHE A 234 17.47 12.33 0.78
CA PHE A 234 16.56 12.67 1.87
C PHE A 234 16.42 11.51 2.83
N GLU A 235 16.65 11.75 4.11
CA GLU A 235 16.45 10.74 5.14
C GLU A 235 14.99 10.31 5.18
N LEU A 236 14.76 8.99 5.11
CA LEU A 236 13.42 8.41 5.22
C LEU A 236 12.87 8.62 6.62
N LYS A 237 11.64 9.11 6.70
CA LYS A 237 10.89 9.27 7.95
C LYS A 237 9.55 8.59 7.79
N ALA A 238 9.23 7.67 8.69
CA ALA A 238 7.91 7.10 8.76
C ALA A 238 6.92 8.20 9.16
N GLN A 239 5.90 8.42 8.33
CA GLN A 239 4.78 9.32 8.60
C GLN A 239 3.50 8.54 8.89
N GLY A 240 3.59 7.21 8.96
CA GLY A 240 2.48 6.33 9.29
C GLY A 240 1.88 6.62 10.68
N TRP A 241 0.65 6.18 10.88
CA TRP A 241 -0.05 6.33 12.15
C TRP A 241 0.71 5.64 13.30
N ASN A 242 0.99 6.39 14.36
CA ASN A 242 1.64 5.86 15.55
C ASN A 242 0.77 6.11 16.78
N PRO A 243 0.05 5.07 17.28
CA PRO A 243 -0.89 5.22 18.39
C PRO A 243 -0.24 5.58 19.73
N LEU A 244 1.10 5.61 19.81
CA LEU A 244 1.85 5.89 21.02
C LEU A 244 2.48 7.29 21.02
N LYS A 245 2.26 8.11 20.01
CA LYS A 245 2.82 9.47 19.88
C LYS A 245 1.80 10.59 19.96
N ASP A 246 0.51 10.29 20.14
CA ASP A 246 -0.57 11.26 20.38
C ASP A 246 -0.88 11.38 21.88
#